data_ba4ed008e3d91a7d8d8caeecee6fe9a3
#
_entry.id   ba4ed008e3d91a7d8d8caeecee6fe9a3
#
_cell.length_a   1.000
_cell.length_b   1.000
_cell.length_c   1.000
_cell.angle_alpha   90.00
_cell.angle_beta   90.00
_cell.angle_gamma   90.00
#
_symmetry.space_group_name_H-M   'P 1'
#
loop_
_entity.id
_entity.type
_entity.pdbx_description
1 polymer ?
#
loop_
_entity_poly.entity_id
_entity_poly.type
_entity_poly.pdbx_seq_one_letter_code
_entity_poly.pdbx_strand_id
1 'polypeptide(L)'
;ADIPIVVLTPFSKEVSRRLAKEDLTAVDYVFSWLGNVDLLLAIIKLLEDKMNADNDINDVGVQMILLVEDSVRFYSSVLPIIYKFLLKQSLIFSTEALNEHEQMLRMRGRPKVMLARDYEEAVELYGMYGKNVLGVISDVSFMRGGVKDPHAGLALAEYLRGKDPYLPIIMESSEEENAPKVKSFGGVFIDKNSKKFPVDLGNAIRKDFGFGDFVIRDPETGEELLRIHDLKDLQRHIFDIPAKSLFYHASYNDISRWLYSRAMFPIAEVIKHHRFRDLKPISRKRRLCASFSLTLS
;
A
#
# COMPACT_ATOMS: atom_id res chain seq x y z
N ALA A 1 11.40 -26.73 0.33
CA ALA A 1 10.41 -25.67 0.13
C ALA A 1 9.11 -26.36 -0.29
N ASP A 2 8.05 -26.13 0.47
CA ASP A 2 6.73 -26.69 0.14
C ASP A 2 6.20 -25.98 -1.10
N ILE A 3 5.64 -26.77 -2.02
CA ILE A 3 5.05 -26.23 -3.24
C ILE A 3 3.68 -25.67 -2.87
N PRO A 4 3.40 -24.37 -3.11
CA PRO A 4 2.10 -23.81 -2.77
C PRO A 4 0.98 -24.43 -3.59
N ILE A 5 -0.13 -24.76 -2.94
CA ILE A 5 -1.31 -25.35 -3.55
C ILE A 5 -2.40 -24.29 -3.69
N VAL A 6 -2.81 -24.04 -4.93
CA VAL A 6 -3.87 -23.09 -5.26
C VAL A 6 -5.03 -23.79 -5.95
N VAL A 7 -6.22 -23.57 -5.44
CA VAL A 7 -7.46 -24.07 -6.05
C VAL A 7 -8.11 -22.94 -6.85
N LEU A 8 -8.35 -23.19 -8.14
CA LEU A 8 -9.09 -22.28 -9.01
C LEU A 8 -10.47 -22.89 -9.32
N THR A 9 -11.55 -22.20 -8.92
CA THR A 9 -12.91 -22.71 -9.09
C THR A 9 -13.72 -21.79 -9.98
N PRO A 10 -14.71 -22.29 -10.75
CA PRO A 10 -15.70 -21.43 -11.35
C PRO A 10 -16.53 -20.76 -10.25
N PHE A 11 -16.89 -19.49 -10.46
CA PHE A 11 -17.73 -18.79 -9.48
C PHE A 11 -19.14 -19.37 -9.50
N SER A 12 -19.54 -20.01 -8.39
CA SER A 12 -20.94 -20.32 -8.10
C SER A 12 -21.17 -20.29 -6.59
N LYS A 13 -22.39 -19.90 -6.18
CA LYS A 13 -22.80 -19.93 -4.76
C LYS A 13 -22.73 -21.35 -4.19
N GLU A 14 -22.97 -22.35 -5.02
CA GLU A 14 -22.93 -23.76 -4.63
C GLU A 14 -21.48 -24.21 -4.34
N VAL A 15 -20.53 -23.84 -5.20
CA VAL A 15 -19.10 -24.15 -4.99
C VAL A 15 -18.59 -23.46 -3.73
N SER A 16 -18.94 -22.20 -3.50
CA SER A 16 -18.54 -21.49 -2.28
C SER A 16 -19.09 -22.16 -1.00
N ARG A 17 -20.34 -22.68 -1.04
CA ARG A 17 -20.93 -23.42 0.08
C ARG A 17 -20.29 -24.79 0.31
N ARG A 18 -19.85 -25.47 -0.75
CA ARG A 18 -19.13 -26.74 -0.64
C ARG A 18 -17.74 -26.54 -0.08
N LEU A 19 -16.98 -25.59 -0.62
CA LEU A 19 -15.64 -25.26 -0.14
C LEU A 19 -15.60 -24.88 1.34
N ALA A 20 -16.63 -24.19 1.84
CA ALA A 20 -16.75 -23.86 3.27
C ALA A 20 -16.92 -25.09 4.20
N LYS A 21 -17.18 -26.30 3.64
CA LYS A 21 -17.35 -27.55 4.38
C LYS A 21 -16.19 -28.53 4.21
N GLU A 22 -15.27 -28.24 3.29
CA GLU A 22 -14.11 -29.07 2.99
C GLU A 22 -12.94 -28.71 3.90
N ASP A 23 -12.10 -29.67 4.19
CA ASP A 23 -10.82 -29.44 4.86
C ASP A 23 -9.83 -28.87 3.85
N LEU A 24 -9.57 -27.59 3.96
CA LEU A 24 -8.66 -26.83 3.09
C LEU A 24 -7.31 -26.55 3.75
N THR A 25 -6.96 -27.24 4.82
CA THR A 25 -5.70 -26.99 5.57
C THR A 25 -4.44 -27.15 4.73
N ALA A 26 -4.51 -27.98 3.67
CA ALA A 26 -3.39 -28.16 2.73
C ALA A 26 -3.43 -27.18 1.53
N VAL A 27 -4.40 -26.26 1.47
CA VAL A 27 -4.56 -25.32 0.36
C VAL A 27 -4.15 -23.92 0.82
N ASP A 28 -3.18 -23.32 0.16
CA ASP A 28 -2.73 -21.96 0.47
C ASP A 28 -3.79 -20.93 0.12
N TYR A 29 -4.34 -21.01 -1.09
CA TYR A 29 -5.37 -20.08 -1.57
C TYR A 29 -6.43 -20.76 -2.44
N VAL A 30 -7.63 -20.23 -2.36
CA VAL A 30 -8.73 -20.55 -3.27
C VAL A 30 -9.07 -19.31 -4.07
N PHE A 31 -9.21 -19.43 -5.39
CA PHE A 31 -9.60 -18.30 -6.25
C PHE A 31 -10.86 -18.63 -7.06
N SER A 32 -11.68 -17.62 -7.32
CA SER A 32 -12.82 -17.71 -8.22
C SER A 32 -12.44 -17.24 -9.62
N TRP A 33 -12.62 -18.13 -10.62
CA TRP A 33 -12.44 -17.75 -12.01
C TRP A 33 -13.63 -16.91 -12.50
N LEU A 34 -13.38 -15.65 -12.80
CA LEU A 34 -14.37 -14.66 -13.22
C LEU A 34 -14.22 -14.28 -14.71
N GLY A 35 -13.52 -15.10 -15.51
CA GLY A 35 -13.26 -14.82 -16.92
C GLY A 35 -12.14 -13.83 -17.18
N ASN A 36 -11.38 -13.44 -16.16
CA ASN A 36 -10.28 -12.48 -16.27
C ASN A 36 -8.92 -13.19 -16.23
N VAL A 37 -8.19 -13.18 -17.34
CA VAL A 37 -6.86 -13.81 -17.45
C VAL A 37 -5.79 -13.12 -16.58
N ASP A 38 -5.96 -11.84 -16.24
CA ASP A 38 -5.06 -11.12 -15.34
C ASP A 38 -5.04 -11.75 -13.93
N LEU A 39 -6.06 -12.57 -13.59
CA LEU A 39 -6.09 -13.33 -12.34
C LEU A 39 -4.93 -14.32 -12.22
N LEU A 40 -4.54 -14.99 -13.31
CA LEU A 40 -3.42 -15.93 -13.29
C LEU A 40 -2.11 -15.22 -12.95
N LEU A 41 -1.89 -14.03 -13.54
CA LEU A 41 -0.74 -13.21 -13.19
C LEU A 41 -0.78 -12.77 -11.72
N ALA A 42 -1.95 -12.37 -11.22
CA ALA A 42 -2.12 -11.97 -9.82
C ALA A 42 -1.85 -13.13 -8.85
N ILE A 43 -2.28 -14.34 -9.15
CA ILE A 43 -1.99 -15.54 -8.36
C ILE A 43 -0.48 -15.79 -8.28
N ILE A 44 0.21 -15.81 -9.43
CA ILE A 44 1.65 -16.01 -9.48
C ILE A 44 2.37 -14.94 -8.65
N LYS A 45 1.99 -13.68 -8.81
CA LYS A 45 2.62 -12.57 -8.08
C LYS A 45 2.34 -12.61 -6.58
N LEU A 46 1.14 -13.01 -6.16
CA LEU A 46 0.81 -13.17 -4.75
C LEU A 46 1.68 -14.27 -4.10
N LEU A 47 1.85 -15.40 -4.79
CA LEU A 47 2.71 -16.48 -4.31
C LEU A 47 4.18 -16.05 -4.25
N GLU A 48 4.68 -15.39 -5.30
CA GLU A 48 6.03 -14.82 -5.31
C GLU A 48 6.23 -13.84 -4.13
N ASP A 49 5.25 -12.97 -3.88
CA ASP A 49 5.31 -11.98 -2.81
C ASP A 49 5.36 -12.66 -1.44
N LYS A 50 4.52 -13.69 -1.22
CA LYS A 50 4.51 -14.48 0.03
C LYS A 50 5.83 -15.24 0.24
N MET A 51 6.33 -15.91 -0.80
CA MET A 51 7.55 -16.73 -0.70
C MET A 51 8.82 -15.90 -0.45
N ASN A 52 8.86 -14.67 -0.93
CA ASN A 52 10.02 -13.79 -0.81
C ASN A 52 9.85 -12.69 0.25
N ALA A 53 8.74 -12.71 1.03
CA ALA A 53 8.39 -11.63 1.93
C ALA A 53 9.49 -11.32 2.94
N ASP A 54 10.05 -12.32 3.62
CA ASP A 54 11.07 -12.10 4.65
C ASP A 54 12.31 -11.44 4.09
N ASN A 55 12.85 -11.97 2.98
CA ASN A 55 14.02 -11.39 2.34
C ASN A 55 13.73 -9.99 1.78
N ASP A 56 12.64 -9.85 1.01
CA ASP A 56 12.40 -8.62 0.28
C ASP A 56 11.94 -7.48 1.21
N ILE A 57 11.10 -7.78 2.21
CA ILE A 57 10.55 -6.76 3.11
C ILE A 57 11.51 -6.46 4.26
N ASN A 58 11.99 -7.49 4.97
CA ASN A 58 12.80 -7.28 6.17
C ASN A 58 14.27 -6.98 5.86
N ASP A 59 14.88 -7.67 4.86
CA ASP A 59 16.30 -7.53 4.58
C ASP A 59 16.58 -6.41 3.55
N VAL A 60 15.75 -6.29 2.51
CA VAL A 60 15.92 -5.30 1.44
C VAL A 60 15.17 -3.99 1.72
N GLY A 61 14.10 -4.03 2.51
CA GLY A 61 13.26 -2.86 2.81
C GLY A 61 12.18 -2.57 1.77
N VAL A 62 11.85 -3.56 0.93
CA VAL A 62 10.73 -3.44 -0.01
C VAL A 62 9.43 -3.22 0.77
N GLN A 63 8.61 -2.30 0.31
CA GLN A 63 7.37 -1.98 0.99
C GLN A 63 6.29 -3.02 0.75
N MET A 64 5.33 -3.11 1.67
CA MET A 64 4.18 -4.01 1.64
C MET A 64 2.87 -3.24 1.54
N ILE A 65 1.94 -3.74 0.75
CA ILE A 65 0.52 -3.38 0.80
C ILE A 65 -0.22 -4.54 1.46
N LEU A 66 -0.87 -4.27 2.59
CA LEU A 66 -1.71 -5.25 3.27
C LEU A 66 -3.12 -5.19 2.69
N LEU A 67 -3.56 -6.29 2.07
CA LEU A 67 -4.94 -6.46 1.60
C LEU A 67 -5.68 -7.37 2.59
N VAL A 68 -6.80 -6.90 3.13
CA VAL A 68 -7.63 -7.68 4.07
C VAL A 68 -9.00 -7.91 3.48
N GLU A 69 -9.28 -9.18 3.11
CA GLU A 69 -10.51 -9.56 2.43
C GLU A 69 -10.76 -11.07 2.58
N ASP A 70 -11.88 -11.47 3.17
CA ASP A 70 -12.23 -12.88 3.38
C ASP A 70 -13.05 -13.49 2.21
N SER A 71 -13.63 -12.65 1.35
CA SER A 71 -14.42 -13.11 0.22
C SER A 71 -13.55 -13.56 -0.94
N VAL A 72 -13.53 -14.87 -1.21
CA VAL A 72 -12.84 -15.47 -2.37
C VAL A 72 -13.16 -14.75 -3.67
N ARG A 73 -14.45 -14.43 -3.89
CA ARG A 73 -14.88 -13.68 -5.08
C ARG A 73 -14.24 -12.30 -5.15
N PHE A 74 -14.20 -11.61 -4.00
CA PHE A 74 -13.80 -10.22 -3.96
C PHE A 74 -12.28 -10.09 -4.16
N TYR A 75 -11.45 -10.80 -3.36
CA TYR A 75 -10.01 -10.73 -3.57
C TYR A 75 -9.57 -11.28 -4.94
N SER A 76 -10.31 -12.25 -5.53
CA SER A 76 -10.06 -12.71 -6.90
C SER A 76 -10.29 -11.61 -7.96
N SER A 77 -11.15 -10.62 -7.67
CA SER A 77 -11.39 -9.48 -8.56
C SER A 77 -10.47 -8.29 -8.30
N VAL A 78 -10.08 -8.08 -7.04
CA VAL A 78 -9.29 -6.92 -6.61
C VAL A 78 -7.79 -7.11 -6.87
N LEU A 79 -7.24 -8.30 -6.61
CA LEU A 79 -5.82 -8.59 -6.81
C LEU A 79 -5.32 -8.31 -8.23
N PRO A 80 -6.04 -8.69 -9.31
CA PRO A 80 -5.64 -8.31 -10.67
C PRO A 80 -5.55 -6.80 -10.88
N ILE A 81 -6.45 -6.03 -10.27
CA ILE A 81 -6.46 -4.56 -10.37
C ILE A 81 -5.21 -3.98 -9.69
N ILE A 82 -4.92 -4.44 -8.47
CA ILE A 82 -3.76 -3.99 -7.69
C ILE A 82 -2.46 -4.35 -8.42
N TYR A 83 -2.28 -5.61 -8.83
CA TYR A 83 -1.05 -6.04 -9.50
C TYR A 83 -0.84 -5.36 -10.84
N LYS A 84 -1.89 -5.19 -11.65
CA LYS A 84 -1.81 -4.44 -12.90
C LYS A 84 -1.39 -2.99 -12.68
N PHE A 85 -1.95 -2.35 -11.63
CA PHE A 85 -1.55 -1.02 -11.23
C PHE A 85 -0.07 -0.98 -10.81
N LEU A 86 0.37 -1.85 -9.89
CA LEU A 86 1.73 -1.88 -9.37
C LEU A 86 2.78 -2.14 -10.47
N LEU A 87 2.53 -3.12 -11.34
CA LEU A 87 3.42 -3.44 -12.46
C LEU A 87 3.56 -2.26 -13.43
N LYS A 88 2.44 -1.59 -13.73
CA LYS A 88 2.45 -0.39 -14.57
C LYS A 88 3.25 0.75 -13.91
N GLN A 89 3.08 0.98 -12.61
CA GLN A 89 3.84 2.02 -11.89
C GLN A 89 5.33 1.70 -11.84
N SER A 90 5.70 0.46 -11.56
CA SER A 90 7.11 0.03 -11.54
C SER A 90 7.78 0.23 -12.91
N LEU A 91 7.06 -0.04 -13.99
CA LEU A 91 7.56 0.22 -15.33
C LEU A 91 7.77 1.72 -15.58
N ILE A 92 6.82 2.58 -15.18
CA ILE A 92 6.97 4.03 -15.29
C ILE A 92 8.18 4.51 -14.49
N PHE A 93 8.31 4.11 -13.23
CA PHE A 93 9.42 4.53 -12.38
C PHE A 93 10.78 3.98 -12.84
N SER A 94 10.80 2.82 -13.49
CA SER A 94 12.04 2.29 -14.08
C SER A 94 12.58 3.19 -15.20
N THR A 95 11.72 3.90 -15.93
CA THR A 95 12.15 4.84 -16.97
C THR A 95 12.80 6.12 -16.40
N GLU A 96 12.60 6.41 -15.12
CA GLU A 96 13.26 7.54 -14.42
C GLU A 96 14.68 7.20 -13.96
N ALA A 97 15.10 5.93 -14.06
CA ALA A 97 16.42 5.46 -13.61
C ALA A 97 17.54 6.01 -14.51
N LEU A 98 18.70 6.29 -13.92
CA LEU A 98 19.84 6.83 -14.62
C LEU A 98 20.65 5.79 -15.39
N ASN A 99 20.54 4.50 -14.99
CA ASN A 99 21.25 3.38 -15.58
C ASN A 99 20.46 2.07 -15.45
N GLU A 100 20.92 1.03 -16.16
CA GLU A 100 20.25 -0.28 -16.17
C GLU A 100 20.21 -0.95 -14.78
N HIS A 101 21.21 -0.74 -13.95
CA HIS A 101 21.25 -1.30 -12.61
C HIS A 101 20.14 -0.71 -11.73
N GLU A 102 19.99 0.61 -11.70
CA GLU A 102 18.89 1.28 -11.01
C GLU A 102 17.53 0.88 -11.58
N GLN A 103 17.43 0.75 -12.90
CA GLN A 103 16.20 0.28 -13.55
C GLN A 103 15.77 -1.09 -13.01
N MET A 104 16.71 -2.03 -12.92
CA MET A 104 16.45 -3.36 -12.35
C MET A 104 16.06 -3.29 -10.87
N LEU A 105 16.73 -2.45 -10.07
CA LEU A 105 16.40 -2.27 -8.66
C LEU A 105 14.97 -1.72 -8.49
N ARG A 106 14.57 -0.73 -9.28
CA ARG A 106 13.21 -0.17 -9.22
C ARG A 106 12.14 -1.16 -9.65
N MET A 107 12.42 -2.02 -10.64
CA MET A 107 11.50 -3.09 -11.03
C MET A 107 11.36 -4.16 -9.93
N ARG A 108 12.45 -4.54 -9.27
CA ARG A 108 12.45 -5.50 -8.16
C ARG A 108 11.87 -4.91 -6.87
N GLY A 109 12.03 -3.61 -6.67
CA GLY A 109 11.53 -2.87 -5.52
C GLY A 109 10.02 -2.58 -5.54
N ARG A 110 9.27 -3.23 -6.42
CA ARG A 110 7.80 -3.18 -6.45
C ARG A 110 7.24 -3.60 -5.08
N PRO A 111 6.33 -2.81 -4.49
CA PRO A 111 5.69 -3.22 -3.25
C PRO A 111 5.05 -4.60 -3.35
N LYS A 112 5.22 -5.39 -2.28
CA LYS A 112 4.62 -6.71 -2.13
C LYS A 112 3.17 -6.57 -1.71
N VAL A 113 2.32 -7.48 -2.19
CA VAL A 113 0.93 -7.56 -1.70
C VAL A 113 0.81 -8.77 -0.80
N MET A 114 0.41 -8.55 0.45
CA MET A 114 0.13 -9.62 1.41
C MET A 114 -1.37 -9.65 1.66
N LEU A 115 -1.99 -10.81 1.40
CA LEU A 115 -3.41 -11.03 1.61
C LEU A 115 -3.64 -11.64 3.00
N ALA A 116 -4.46 -10.98 3.81
CA ALA A 116 -5.03 -11.51 5.05
C ALA A 116 -6.51 -11.80 4.84
N ARG A 117 -7.00 -12.90 5.37
CA ARG A 117 -8.40 -13.33 5.22
C ARG A 117 -9.22 -13.13 6.49
N ASP A 118 -8.57 -12.78 7.59
CA ASP A 118 -9.20 -12.47 8.85
C ASP A 118 -8.39 -11.42 9.63
N TYR A 119 -8.93 -11.03 10.79
CA TYR A 119 -8.33 -10.02 11.66
C TYR A 119 -6.99 -10.46 12.22
N GLU A 120 -6.90 -11.71 12.63
CA GLU A 120 -5.73 -12.29 13.30
C GLU A 120 -4.55 -12.37 12.32
N GLU A 121 -4.80 -12.86 11.09
CA GLU A 121 -3.81 -12.89 10.01
C GLU A 121 -3.33 -11.48 9.64
N ALA A 122 -4.24 -10.49 9.60
CA ALA A 122 -3.88 -9.10 9.34
C ALA A 122 -2.98 -8.51 10.44
N VAL A 123 -3.29 -8.77 11.70
CA VAL A 123 -2.48 -8.32 12.86
C VAL A 123 -1.13 -9.02 12.88
N GLU A 124 -1.07 -10.31 12.56
CA GLU A 124 0.18 -11.08 12.47
C GLU A 124 1.09 -10.53 11.38
N LEU A 125 0.57 -10.36 10.16
CA LEU A 125 1.33 -9.77 9.04
C LEU A 125 1.83 -8.36 9.36
N TYR A 126 1.00 -7.56 10.01
CA TYR A 126 1.43 -6.23 10.46
C TYR A 126 2.49 -6.32 11.57
N GLY A 127 2.40 -7.29 12.45
CA GLY A 127 3.42 -7.56 13.47
C GLY A 127 4.78 -7.89 12.86
N MET A 128 4.80 -8.69 11.80
CA MET A 128 6.01 -9.10 11.09
C MET A 128 6.62 -7.98 10.24
N TYR A 129 5.79 -7.22 9.52
CA TYR A 129 6.24 -6.32 8.45
C TYR A 129 5.81 -4.85 8.64
N GLY A 130 5.23 -4.48 9.79
CA GLY A 130 4.59 -3.19 10.03
C GLY A 130 5.47 -1.97 9.77
N LYS A 131 6.79 -2.08 9.93
CA LYS A 131 7.75 -1.00 9.62
C LYS A 131 7.78 -0.64 8.13
N ASN A 132 7.46 -1.61 7.27
CA ASN A 132 7.54 -1.49 5.81
C ASN A 132 6.15 -1.51 5.15
N VAL A 133 5.07 -1.24 5.89
CA VAL A 133 3.73 -1.12 5.33
C VAL A 133 3.55 0.23 4.65
N LEU A 134 3.35 0.22 3.34
CA LEU A 134 3.08 1.40 2.52
C LEU A 134 1.64 1.89 2.71
N GLY A 135 0.71 0.96 2.83
CA GLY A 135 -0.71 1.22 3.05
C GLY A 135 -1.52 -0.05 3.21
N VAL A 136 -2.76 0.11 3.65
CA VAL A 136 -3.71 -0.98 3.89
C VAL A 136 -4.94 -0.78 3.03
N ILE A 137 -5.40 -1.86 2.39
CA ILE A 137 -6.67 -1.95 1.69
C ILE A 137 -7.48 -3.01 2.44
N SER A 138 -8.62 -2.66 2.99
CA SER A 138 -9.39 -3.56 3.85
C SER A 138 -10.88 -3.51 3.56
N ASP A 139 -11.52 -4.68 3.56
CA ASP A 139 -12.97 -4.74 3.75
C ASP A 139 -13.32 -4.19 5.15
N VAL A 140 -14.57 -3.80 5.34
CA VAL A 140 -15.11 -3.41 6.65
C VAL A 140 -15.58 -4.63 7.44
N SER A 141 -16.09 -5.66 6.77
CA SER A 141 -16.70 -6.84 7.39
C SER A 141 -15.99 -8.13 7.01
N PHE A 142 -15.28 -8.73 7.97
CA PHE A 142 -14.61 -10.03 7.79
C PHE A 142 -14.55 -10.81 9.10
N MET A 143 -13.90 -11.96 9.11
CA MET A 143 -13.79 -12.84 10.27
C MET A 143 -12.89 -12.22 11.36
N ARG A 144 -13.36 -12.28 12.63
CA ARG A 144 -12.61 -11.89 13.81
C ARG A 144 -12.97 -12.80 14.97
N GLY A 145 -11.98 -13.41 15.62
CA GLY A 145 -12.25 -14.39 16.67
C GLY A 145 -13.05 -15.61 16.19
N GLY A 146 -12.90 -16.01 14.93
CA GLY A 146 -13.61 -17.13 14.32
C GLY A 146 -15.08 -16.86 13.96
N VAL A 147 -15.57 -15.61 14.09
CA VAL A 147 -16.93 -15.20 13.74
C VAL A 147 -16.92 -14.01 12.78
N LYS A 148 -17.96 -13.88 11.93
CA LYS A 148 -18.09 -12.74 11.03
C LYS A 148 -18.43 -11.49 11.86
N ASP A 149 -17.54 -10.49 11.84
CA ASP A 149 -17.71 -9.22 12.51
C ASP A 149 -17.95 -8.10 11.47
N PRO A 150 -19.12 -7.44 11.46
CA PRO A 150 -19.45 -6.39 10.51
C PRO A 150 -18.58 -5.12 10.68
N HIS A 151 -17.80 -5.04 11.74
CA HIS A 151 -16.95 -3.90 12.07
C HIS A 151 -15.47 -4.27 12.24
N ALA A 152 -15.06 -5.47 11.84
CA ALA A 152 -13.69 -5.96 11.97
C ALA A 152 -12.67 -5.00 11.36
N GLY A 153 -12.96 -4.46 10.16
CA GLY A 153 -12.09 -3.52 9.48
C GLY A 153 -11.93 -2.19 10.21
N LEU A 154 -12.99 -1.69 10.85
CA LEU A 154 -12.90 -0.46 11.67
C LEU A 154 -12.03 -0.71 12.91
N ALA A 155 -12.20 -1.86 13.57
CA ALA A 155 -11.36 -2.24 14.71
C ALA A 155 -9.90 -2.44 14.30
N LEU A 156 -9.65 -3.02 13.12
CA LEU A 156 -8.31 -3.15 12.55
C LEU A 156 -7.70 -1.77 12.27
N ALA A 157 -8.46 -0.85 11.67
CA ALA A 157 -8.00 0.51 11.41
C ALA A 157 -7.62 1.25 12.70
N GLU A 158 -8.40 1.12 13.75
CA GLU A 158 -8.09 1.69 15.08
C GLU A 158 -6.79 1.10 15.64
N TYR A 159 -6.62 -0.23 15.60
CA TYR A 159 -5.39 -0.89 16.01
C TYR A 159 -4.16 -0.38 15.24
N LEU A 160 -4.26 -0.32 13.92
CA LEU A 160 -3.17 0.11 13.04
C LEU A 160 -2.81 1.59 13.25
N ARG A 161 -3.80 2.47 13.41
CA ARG A 161 -3.61 3.89 13.73
C ARG A 161 -2.98 4.11 15.10
N GLY A 162 -3.24 3.22 16.05
CA GLY A 162 -2.55 3.21 17.34
C GLY A 162 -1.05 2.92 17.23
N LYS A 163 -0.62 2.21 16.17
CA LYS A 163 0.79 1.91 15.89
C LYS A 163 1.44 2.95 14.98
N ASP A 164 0.78 3.33 13.90
CA ASP A 164 1.18 4.37 12.97
C ASP A 164 0.01 5.31 12.66
N PRO A 165 -0.02 6.50 13.29
CA PRO A 165 -1.10 7.47 13.10
C PRO A 165 -1.27 7.98 11.66
N TYR A 166 -0.24 7.83 10.83
CA TYR A 166 -0.21 8.35 9.46
C TYR A 166 -0.29 7.25 8.38
N LEU A 167 -0.48 6.00 8.79
CA LEU A 167 -0.61 4.89 7.85
C LEU A 167 -1.84 5.10 6.94
N PRO A 168 -1.70 5.11 5.61
CA PRO A 168 -2.84 5.21 4.72
C PRO A 168 -3.70 3.96 4.79
N ILE A 169 -5.01 4.16 4.93
CA ILE A 169 -6.00 3.09 4.99
C ILE A 169 -7.10 3.38 3.98
N ILE A 170 -7.26 2.48 3.01
CA ILE A 170 -8.39 2.44 2.08
C ILE A 170 -9.35 1.37 2.57
N MET A 171 -10.60 1.74 2.79
CA MET A 171 -11.63 0.80 3.21
C MET A 171 -12.68 0.62 2.11
N GLU A 172 -12.95 -0.63 1.82
CA GLU A 172 -13.92 -1.05 0.83
C GLU A 172 -15.18 -1.58 1.54
N SER A 173 -16.37 -1.16 1.12
CA SER A 173 -17.61 -1.69 1.66
C SER A 173 -18.73 -1.62 0.63
N SER A 174 -19.69 -2.55 0.74
CA SER A 174 -20.95 -2.50 0.01
C SER A 174 -21.99 -1.62 0.71
N GLU A 175 -21.70 -1.17 1.92
CA GLU A 175 -22.59 -0.39 2.78
C GLU A 175 -22.07 1.05 2.88
N GLU A 176 -22.77 2.00 2.23
CA GLU A 176 -22.40 3.42 2.24
C GLU A 176 -22.43 4.06 3.65
N GLU A 177 -23.17 3.46 4.57
CA GLU A 177 -23.25 3.89 6.00
C GLU A 177 -21.88 3.85 6.70
N ASN A 178 -20.93 3.09 6.17
CA ASN A 178 -19.57 3.03 6.69
C ASN A 178 -18.71 4.24 6.28
N ALA A 179 -19.10 4.96 5.22
CA ALA A 179 -18.30 6.09 4.70
C ALA A 179 -18.01 7.20 5.73
N PRO A 180 -18.98 7.66 6.55
CA PRO A 180 -18.70 8.66 7.59
C PRO A 180 -17.71 8.16 8.66
N LYS A 181 -17.83 6.88 9.06
CA LYS A 181 -16.93 6.26 10.05
C LYS A 181 -15.49 6.18 9.51
N VAL A 182 -15.32 5.76 8.24
CA VAL A 182 -14.02 5.69 7.60
C VAL A 182 -13.38 7.06 7.50
N LYS A 183 -14.14 8.08 7.10
CA LYS A 183 -13.66 9.47 6.99
C LYS A 183 -13.28 10.08 8.36
N SER A 184 -13.94 9.69 9.45
CA SER A 184 -13.68 10.23 10.79
C SER A 184 -12.27 9.96 11.30
N PHE A 185 -11.64 8.85 10.90
CA PHE A 185 -10.23 8.55 11.19
C PHE A 185 -9.26 8.87 10.04
N GLY A 186 -9.71 9.60 9.01
CA GLY A 186 -8.89 9.98 7.86
C GLY A 186 -8.61 8.84 6.87
N GLY A 187 -9.46 7.81 6.85
CA GLY A 187 -9.42 6.75 5.84
C GLY A 187 -10.11 7.16 4.53
N VAL A 188 -9.81 6.44 3.47
CA VAL A 188 -10.47 6.58 2.17
C VAL A 188 -11.54 5.49 2.04
N PHE A 189 -12.76 5.88 1.78
CA PHE A 189 -13.88 4.94 1.56
C PHE A 189 -14.09 4.70 0.07
N ILE A 190 -14.27 3.43 -0.33
CA ILE A 190 -14.60 3.02 -1.70
C ILE A 190 -15.83 2.10 -1.67
N ASP A 191 -16.85 2.44 -2.45
CA ASP A 191 -18.03 1.61 -2.62
C ASP A 191 -17.73 0.41 -3.54
N LYS A 192 -17.84 -0.81 -2.97
CA LYS A 192 -17.67 -2.08 -3.69
C LYS A 192 -18.68 -2.30 -4.83
N ASN A 193 -19.86 -1.68 -4.75
CA ASN A 193 -20.93 -1.81 -5.74
C ASN A 193 -20.77 -0.81 -6.90
N SER A 194 -19.85 0.15 -6.78
CA SER A 194 -19.62 1.15 -7.82
C SER A 194 -19.07 0.53 -9.10
N LYS A 195 -19.66 0.88 -10.25
CA LYS A 195 -19.09 0.53 -11.57
C LYS A 195 -17.71 1.14 -11.80
N LYS A 196 -17.37 2.17 -11.03
CA LYS A 196 -16.06 2.85 -11.07
C LYS A 196 -15.06 2.29 -10.08
N PHE A 197 -15.44 1.26 -9.30
CA PHE A 197 -14.59 0.67 -8.26
C PHE A 197 -13.13 0.46 -8.69
N PRO A 198 -12.81 -0.15 -9.87
CA PRO A 198 -11.42 -0.35 -10.29
C PRO A 198 -10.66 0.96 -10.50
N VAL A 199 -11.35 1.99 -10.99
CA VAL A 199 -10.77 3.32 -11.24
C VAL A 199 -10.57 4.06 -9.92
N ASP A 200 -11.55 4.01 -9.03
CA ASP A 200 -11.52 4.67 -7.74
C ASP A 200 -10.44 4.05 -6.84
N LEU A 201 -10.32 2.71 -6.82
CA LEU A 201 -9.25 2.01 -6.12
C LEU A 201 -7.86 2.41 -6.67
N GLY A 202 -7.68 2.37 -7.98
CA GLY A 202 -6.42 2.78 -8.61
C GLY A 202 -6.04 4.23 -8.30
N ASN A 203 -7.02 5.14 -8.27
CA ASN A 203 -6.80 6.55 -7.93
C ASN A 203 -6.44 6.73 -6.45
N ALA A 204 -7.11 6.01 -5.55
CA ALA A 204 -6.81 6.02 -4.12
C ALA A 204 -5.39 5.50 -3.84
N ILE A 205 -5.02 4.34 -4.41
CA ILE A 205 -3.66 3.80 -4.30
C ILE A 205 -2.64 4.81 -4.84
N ARG A 206 -2.90 5.40 -6.00
CA ARG A 206 -2.00 6.39 -6.61
C ARG A 206 -1.76 7.59 -5.70
N LYS A 207 -2.84 8.13 -5.14
CA LYS A 207 -2.79 9.33 -4.31
C LYS A 207 -2.23 9.04 -2.92
N ASP A 208 -2.82 8.07 -2.22
CA ASP A 208 -2.61 7.92 -0.78
C ASP A 208 -1.40 7.04 -0.45
N PHE A 209 -1.00 6.13 -1.36
CA PHE A 209 0.21 5.31 -1.21
C PHE A 209 1.45 5.92 -1.89
N GLY A 210 1.35 7.16 -2.39
CA GLY A 210 2.49 7.93 -2.89
C GLY A 210 2.95 7.62 -4.31
N PHE A 211 2.16 6.91 -5.13
CA PHE A 211 2.52 6.60 -6.53
C PHE A 211 2.31 7.77 -7.49
N GLY A 212 1.53 8.77 -7.11
CA GLY A 212 1.28 9.95 -7.92
C GLY A 212 2.36 11.02 -7.77
N ASP A 213 2.05 12.21 -8.32
CA ASP A 213 2.84 13.41 -8.09
C ASP A 213 2.91 13.75 -6.60
N PHE A 214 4.04 14.28 -6.16
CA PHE A 214 4.16 14.81 -4.82
C PHE A 214 3.69 16.25 -4.79
N VAL A 215 2.51 16.48 -4.19
CA VAL A 215 1.89 17.81 -4.12
C VAL A 215 2.32 18.49 -2.83
N ILE A 216 3.12 19.54 -2.96
CA ILE A 216 3.53 20.39 -1.84
C ILE A 216 2.40 21.37 -1.54
N ARG A 217 1.94 21.37 -0.28
CA ARG A 217 0.85 22.21 0.19
C ARG A 217 1.32 23.19 1.25
N ASP A 218 0.65 24.32 1.30
CA ASP A 218 0.73 25.19 2.47
C ASP A 218 -0.02 24.53 3.65
N PRO A 219 0.63 24.33 4.80
CA PRO A 219 -0.01 23.64 5.93
C PRO A 219 -1.12 24.47 6.61
N GLU A 220 -1.20 25.78 6.37
CA GLU A 220 -2.19 26.67 6.97
C GLU A 220 -3.44 26.79 6.09
N THR A 221 -3.25 26.95 4.77
CA THR A 221 -4.34 27.17 3.82
C THR A 221 -4.76 25.90 3.10
N GLY A 222 -3.90 24.88 3.05
CA GLY A 222 -4.09 23.66 2.25
C GLY A 222 -3.88 23.84 0.75
N GLU A 223 -3.54 25.06 0.29
CA GLU A 223 -3.32 25.37 -1.11
C GLU A 223 -2.11 24.64 -1.69
N GLU A 224 -2.20 24.24 -2.94
CA GLU A 224 -1.10 23.65 -3.69
C GLU A 224 -0.08 24.73 -4.03
N LEU A 225 1.15 24.58 -3.53
CA LEU A 225 2.25 25.49 -3.81
C LEU A 225 3.11 25.01 -4.98
N LEU A 226 3.32 23.71 -5.08
CA LEU A 226 4.19 23.09 -6.07
C LEU A 226 3.78 21.65 -6.28
N ARG A 227 3.95 21.15 -7.50
CA ARG A 227 3.72 19.76 -7.87
C ARG A 227 5.01 19.16 -8.42
N ILE A 228 5.48 18.09 -7.79
CA ILE A 228 6.70 17.38 -8.15
C ILE A 228 6.31 16.09 -8.86
N HIS A 229 6.73 15.93 -10.10
CA HIS A 229 6.37 14.80 -10.94
C HIS A 229 7.34 13.61 -10.79
N ASP A 230 8.62 13.91 -10.71
CA ASP A 230 9.69 12.91 -10.64
C ASP A 230 10.84 13.35 -9.72
N LEU A 231 11.87 12.50 -9.60
CA LEU A 231 13.04 12.78 -8.76
C LEU A 231 13.89 13.95 -9.26
N LYS A 232 13.98 14.15 -10.57
CA LYS A 232 14.72 15.28 -11.16
C LYS A 232 14.01 16.59 -10.85
N ASP A 233 12.70 16.57 -10.87
CA ASP A 233 11.87 17.71 -10.54
C ASP A 233 11.99 18.05 -9.04
N LEU A 234 11.98 17.03 -8.17
CA LEU A 234 12.27 17.22 -6.75
C LEU A 234 13.67 17.84 -6.53
N GLN A 235 14.68 17.35 -7.22
CA GLN A 235 16.05 17.86 -7.11
C GLN A 235 16.15 19.34 -7.50
N ARG A 236 15.43 19.77 -8.53
CA ARG A 236 15.41 21.16 -9.00
C ARG A 236 14.75 22.09 -7.98
N HIS A 237 13.67 21.63 -7.35
CA HIS A 237 12.80 22.49 -6.54
C HIS A 237 12.94 22.31 -5.03
N ILE A 238 13.72 21.34 -4.55
CA ILE A 238 13.82 21.03 -3.12
C ILE A 238 14.22 22.26 -2.26
N PHE A 239 15.04 23.15 -2.80
CA PHE A 239 15.49 24.36 -2.10
C PHE A 239 14.44 25.49 -2.14
N ASP A 240 13.53 25.46 -3.10
CA ASP A 240 12.47 26.46 -3.27
C ASP A 240 11.27 26.19 -2.37
N ILE A 241 11.08 24.92 -1.94
CA ILE A 241 9.98 24.51 -1.07
C ILE A 241 10.05 25.27 0.25
N PRO A 242 8.96 25.94 0.69
CA PRO A 242 8.91 26.60 1.99
C PRO A 242 9.21 25.63 3.13
N ALA A 243 10.03 26.06 4.09
CA ALA A 243 10.44 25.20 5.20
C ALA A 243 9.27 24.65 6.01
N LYS A 244 8.18 25.44 6.17
CA LYS A 244 6.96 25.01 6.86
C LYS A 244 6.25 23.86 6.14
N SER A 245 6.16 23.93 4.80
CA SER A 245 5.53 22.90 3.96
C SER A 245 6.39 21.63 3.93
N LEU A 246 7.70 21.76 3.76
CA LEU A 246 8.62 20.63 3.80
C LEU A 246 8.55 19.89 5.14
N PHE A 247 8.50 20.65 6.24
CA PHE A 247 8.34 20.09 7.58
C PHE A 247 6.99 19.39 7.78
N TYR A 248 5.92 19.99 7.29
CA TYR A 248 4.58 19.40 7.34
C TYR A 248 4.60 18.03 6.68
N HIS A 249 4.98 17.94 5.41
CA HIS A 249 5.01 16.69 4.66
C HIS A 249 5.97 15.63 5.24
N ALA A 250 7.13 16.07 5.78
CA ALA A 250 8.04 15.15 6.45
C ALA A 250 7.44 14.59 7.75
N SER A 251 6.67 15.40 8.49
CA SER A 251 6.04 14.99 9.75
C SER A 251 4.89 13.98 9.56
N TYR A 252 4.29 13.95 8.38
CA TYR A 252 3.22 13.01 8.00
C TYR A 252 3.72 11.83 7.17
N ASN A 253 5.03 11.66 7.04
CA ASN A 253 5.66 10.63 6.22
C ASN A 253 5.32 10.69 4.72
N ASP A 254 4.79 11.81 4.21
CA ASP A 254 4.39 11.94 2.81
C ASP A 254 5.61 11.82 1.88
N ILE A 255 6.73 12.47 2.24
CA ILE A 255 7.97 12.44 1.46
C ILE A 255 8.55 11.04 1.41
N SER A 256 8.70 10.39 2.57
CA SER A 256 9.26 9.04 2.65
C SER A 256 8.36 8.03 1.92
N ARG A 257 7.04 8.15 2.02
CA ARG A 257 6.09 7.30 1.31
C ARG A 257 6.20 7.44 -0.22
N TRP A 258 6.32 8.68 -0.70
CA TRP A 258 6.53 8.97 -2.12
C TRP A 258 7.85 8.39 -2.66
N LEU A 259 8.91 8.40 -1.86
CA LEU A 259 10.19 7.79 -2.20
C LEU A 259 10.14 6.26 -2.14
N TYR A 260 9.47 5.69 -1.13
CA TYR A 260 9.28 4.24 -1.00
C TYR A 260 8.53 3.65 -2.19
N SER A 261 7.49 4.33 -2.67
CA SER A 261 6.73 3.86 -3.84
C SER A 261 7.60 3.78 -5.11
N ARG A 262 8.70 4.54 -5.16
CA ARG A 262 9.69 4.60 -6.25
C ARG A 262 10.92 3.72 -6.00
N ALA A 263 10.89 2.86 -4.99
CA ALA A 263 11.99 1.99 -4.58
C ALA A 263 13.28 2.75 -4.18
N MET A 264 13.13 4.00 -3.70
CA MET A 264 14.24 4.81 -3.20
C MET A 264 14.45 4.58 -1.69
N PHE A 265 14.63 3.32 -1.29
CA PHE A 265 14.63 2.88 0.11
C PHE A 265 15.66 3.58 0.99
N PRO A 266 16.95 3.71 0.60
CA PRO A 266 17.95 4.34 1.45
C PRO A 266 17.61 5.79 1.83
N ILE A 267 17.11 6.57 0.87
CA ILE A 267 16.73 7.97 1.11
C ILE A 267 15.45 8.03 1.95
N ALA A 268 14.47 7.20 1.62
CA ALA A 268 13.19 7.14 2.32
C ALA A 268 13.39 6.81 3.80
N GLU A 269 14.26 5.84 4.14
CA GLU A 269 14.61 5.46 5.50
C GLU A 269 15.24 6.61 6.28
N VAL A 270 16.22 7.29 5.68
CA VAL A 270 16.87 8.45 6.32
C VAL A 270 15.83 9.52 6.67
N ILE A 271 14.89 9.79 5.77
CA ILE A 271 13.86 10.82 5.99
C ILE A 271 12.83 10.36 7.03
N LYS A 272 12.35 9.12 6.97
CA LYS A 272 11.36 8.55 7.89
C LYS A 272 11.83 8.58 9.35
N HIS A 273 13.10 8.29 9.60
CA HIS A 273 13.67 8.24 10.94
C HIS A 273 14.08 9.60 11.51
N HIS A 274 14.11 10.65 10.70
CA HIS A 274 14.39 11.97 11.21
C HIS A 274 13.23 12.50 12.03
N ARG A 275 13.42 12.67 13.33
CA ARG A 275 12.49 13.38 14.23
C ARG A 275 12.54 14.88 13.94
N PHE A 276 11.96 15.29 12.82
CA PHE A 276 11.96 16.70 12.40
C PHE A 276 11.29 17.63 13.42
N ARG A 277 10.40 17.10 14.26
CA ARG A 277 9.71 17.85 15.33
C ARG A 277 10.69 18.45 16.35
N ASP A 278 11.82 17.78 16.57
CA ASP A 278 12.82 18.18 17.60
C ASP A 278 13.88 19.16 17.07
N LEU A 279 13.87 19.48 15.77
CA LEU A 279 14.86 20.34 15.13
C LEU A 279 14.33 21.77 14.93
N LYS A 280 15.22 22.77 15.02
CA LYS A 280 14.91 24.15 14.63
C LYS A 280 14.59 24.24 13.13
N PRO A 281 13.67 25.10 12.66
CA PRO A 281 13.21 25.15 11.28
C PRO A 281 14.31 25.22 10.21
N ILE A 282 15.34 26.06 10.43
CA ILE A 282 16.47 26.23 9.49
C ILE A 282 17.34 24.97 9.43
N SER A 283 17.57 24.31 10.56
CA SER A 283 18.35 23.06 10.62
C SER A 283 17.60 21.89 9.96
N ARG A 284 16.28 21.88 10.02
CA ARG A 284 15.40 20.90 9.40
C ARG A 284 15.49 20.93 7.88
N LYS A 285 15.34 22.13 7.27
CA LYS A 285 15.45 22.31 5.83
C LYS A 285 16.84 21.88 5.33
N ARG A 286 17.92 22.33 6.00
CA ARG A 286 19.30 21.97 5.63
C ARG A 286 19.55 20.47 5.68
N ARG A 287 19.05 19.76 6.70
CA ARG A 287 19.23 18.29 6.80
C ARG A 287 18.47 17.54 5.72
N LEU A 288 17.21 17.91 5.45
CA LEU A 288 16.45 17.33 4.35
C LEU A 288 17.12 17.54 3.01
N CYS A 289 17.52 18.79 2.71
CA CYS A 289 18.22 19.11 1.48
C CYS A 289 19.57 18.38 1.37
N ALA A 290 20.33 18.26 2.47
CA ALA A 290 21.59 17.51 2.48
C ALA A 290 21.39 16.02 2.23
N SER A 291 20.35 15.42 2.81
CA SER A 291 20.00 14.00 2.55
C SER A 291 19.68 13.77 1.07
N PHE A 292 18.96 14.69 0.43
CA PHE A 292 18.67 14.61 -1.01
C PHE A 292 19.92 14.87 -1.87
N SER A 293 20.77 15.82 -1.51
CA SER A 293 21.98 16.16 -2.30
C SER A 293 23.02 15.05 -2.27
N LEU A 294 23.17 14.33 -1.15
CA LEU A 294 24.15 13.25 -1.00
C LEU A 294 23.75 11.95 -1.72
N THR A 295 22.51 11.82 -2.11
CA THR A 295 21.97 10.58 -2.69
C THR A 295 21.55 10.72 -4.14
N LEU A 296 21.52 11.94 -4.67
CA LEU A 296 21.22 12.23 -6.08
C LEU A 296 22.47 12.70 -6.87
N SER A 297 23.62 12.79 -6.22
CA SER A 297 24.94 12.99 -6.82
C SER A 297 25.65 11.67 -7.04
#